data_de2e1fd4dd7e51239619e7405c312237
#
_entry.id   de2e1fd4dd7e51239619e7405c312237
#
_cell.length_a   1.000
_cell.length_b   1.000
_cell.length_c   1.000
_cell.angle_alpha   90.00
_cell.angle_beta   90.00
_cell.angle_gamma   90.00
#
_symmetry.space_group_name_H-M   'P 1'
#
loop_
_entity.id
_entity.type
_entity.pdbx_description
1 polymer ?
#
loop_
_entity_poly.entity_id
_entity_poly.type
_entity_poly.pdbx_seq_one_letter_code
_entity_poly.pdbx_strand_id
1 'polypeptide(L)'
;MKAFKEVLRRNRTAILVFAAMTAGNAVVFGLYGILPEPLISAAALSFLLLTAVLIIDFVREKQRSSERDRALSAILSEWRSLPEANSLAEEDYQKMIASLGAQMERLTAEADAERQDMLDYFTVWVHEIKTPIAVMRLKLSDDTPEHHALAIELQRIERYVDMVLQYIRIGSETNDLVIQECSLDELIRESVRKLAPQFVEKRLQVVFAPTEASVVTDAKWFSCILDQLLSNAVKYTPAGAVTIGMQDGRLTISDTGIGIAPEDLPRIFEKGYTGMNGRLGQKSSGLGLYLAKKAADLIAIPLTAESTVGVGSTFTLDLRQK
;
A
#
# COMPACT_ATOMS: atom_id res chain seq x y z
N MET A 1 -23.55 28.55 6.05
CA MET A 1 -24.86 28.72 5.38
C MET A 1 -25.81 27.56 5.66
N LYS A 2 -25.38 26.28 5.69
CA LYS A 2 -26.23 25.10 6.01
C LYS A 2 -26.81 25.15 7.43
N ALA A 3 -25.97 25.36 8.45
CA ALA A 3 -26.41 25.42 9.86
C ALA A 3 -27.47 26.50 10.11
N PHE A 4 -27.35 27.68 9.50
CA PHE A 4 -28.32 28.75 9.63
C PHE A 4 -29.71 28.35 9.07
N LYS A 5 -29.72 27.72 7.89
CA LYS A 5 -30.99 27.23 7.28
C LYS A 5 -31.65 26.15 8.16
N GLU A 6 -30.87 25.31 8.80
CA GLU A 6 -31.36 24.21 9.64
C GLU A 6 -31.96 24.74 10.96
N VAL A 7 -31.30 25.70 11.61
CA VAL A 7 -31.83 26.38 12.80
C VAL A 7 -33.17 27.10 12.48
N LEU A 8 -33.23 27.82 11.35
CA LEU A 8 -34.44 28.50 10.92
C LEU A 8 -35.58 27.52 10.63
N ARG A 9 -35.29 26.38 10.01
CA ARG A 9 -36.27 25.33 9.70
C ARG A 9 -36.76 24.68 10.98
N ARG A 10 -35.90 24.37 11.94
CA ARG A 10 -36.27 23.77 13.24
C ARG A 10 -37.13 24.69 14.08
N ASN A 11 -36.83 25.98 14.09
CA ASN A 11 -37.56 26.99 14.88
C ASN A 11 -38.70 27.66 14.11
N ARG A 12 -39.10 27.14 12.92
CA ARG A 12 -40.12 27.73 12.07
C ARG A 12 -41.47 27.93 12.82
N THR A 13 -41.89 26.95 13.61
CA THR A 13 -43.11 27.02 14.40
C THR A 13 -43.04 28.10 15.48
N ALA A 14 -41.92 28.23 16.21
CA ALA A 14 -41.70 29.26 17.20
C ALA A 14 -41.75 30.68 16.57
N ILE A 15 -41.12 30.86 15.43
CA ILE A 15 -41.13 32.12 14.66
C ILE A 15 -42.55 32.46 14.21
N LEU A 16 -43.34 31.49 13.69
CA LEU A 16 -44.70 31.71 13.27
C LEU A 16 -45.60 32.04 14.44
N VAL A 17 -45.48 31.35 15.57
CA VAL A 17 -46.23 31.65 16.81
C VAL A 17 -45.92 33.05 17.31
N PHE A 18 -44.64 33.43 17.33
CA PHE A 18 -44.22 34.80 17.72
C PHE A 18 -44.88 35.86 16.81
N ALA A 19 -44.82 35.67 15.50
CA ALA A 19 -45.43 36.58 14.54
C ALA A 19 -46.94 36.68 14.73
N ALA A 20 -47.62 35.55 14.93
CA ALA A 20 -49.08 35.51 15.17
C ALA A 20 -49.49 36.20 16.50
N MET A 21 -48.71 35.98 17.58
CA MET A 21 -48.96 36.67 18.86
C MET A 21 -48.72 38.19 18.76
N THR A 22 -47.70 38.63 18.08
CA THR A 22 -47.41 40.05 17.88
C THR A 22 -48.49 40.71 17.06
N ALA A 23 -48.98 40.07 15.97
CA ALA A 23 -50.07 40.55 15.15
C ALA A 23 -51.40 40.56 15.95
N GLY A 24 -51.72 39.53 16.74
CA GLY A 24 -52.90 39.47 17.60
C GLY A 24 -52.91 40.59 18.63
N ASN A 25 -51.79 40.82 19.31
CA ASN A 25 -51.63 41.92 20.27
C ASN A 25 -51.85 43.27 19.59
N ALA A 26 -51.32 43.49 18.38
CA ALA A 26 -51.50 44.73 17.64
C ALA A 26 -52.96 45.02 17.31
N VAL A 27 -53.73 43.98 16.94
CA VAL A 27 -55.19 44.10 16.68
C VAL A 27 -55.96 44.43 17.98
N VAL A 28 -55.64 43.77 19.08
CA VAL A 28 -56.30 44.03 20.39
C VAL A 28 -56.03 45.45 20.85
N PHE A 29 -54.78 45.91 20.83
CA PHE A 29 -54.42 47.27 21.24
C PHE A 29 -55.07 48.31 20.35
N GLY A 30 -55.17 48.06 19.05
CA GLY A 30 -55.87 48.96 18.09
C GLY A 30 -57.38 49.08 18.39
N LEU A 31 -58.06 47.96 18.74
CA LEU A 31 -59.44 47.92 19.07
C LEU A 31 -59.82 48.65 20.37
N TYR A 32 -58.88 48.62 21.34
CA TYR A 32 -59.07 49.28 22.63
C TYR A 32 -58.54 50.70 22.71
N GLY A 33 -57.96 51.25 21.60
CA GLY A 33 -57.41 52.60 21.55
C GLY A 33 -56.19 52.85 22.51
N ILE A 34 -55.45 51.81 22.84
CA ILE A 34 -54.32 51.91 23.72
C ILE A 34 -53.14 52.50 22.97
N LEU A 35 -52.39 53.42 23.60
CA LEU A 35 -51.20 54.02 23.03
C LEU A 35 -50.19 52.96 22.52
N PRO A 36 -49.55 53.14 21.37
CA PRO A 36 -48.67 52.11 20.74
C PRO A 36 -47.38 51.88 21.49
N GLU A 37 -46.92 52.78 22.35
CA GLU A 37 -45.63 52.69 23.05
C GLU A 37 -45.47 51.43 23.91
N PRO A 38 -46.44 50.98 24.74
CA PRO A 38 -46.31 49.73 25.48
C PRO A 38 -46.25 48.50 24.60
N LEU A 39 -46.95 48.51 23.46
CA LEU A 39 -46.92 47.43 22.48
C LEU A 39 -45.56 47.31 21.80
N ILE A 40 -44.99 48.44 21.39
CA ILE A 40 -43.68 48.50 20.75
C ILE A 40 -42.58 47.97 21.70
N SER A 41 -42.62 48.42 22.97
CA SER A 41 -41.62 47.94 23.97
C SER A 41 -41.75 46.45 24.30
N ALA A 42 -43.00 45.95 24.42
CA ALA A 42 -43.22 44.52 24.62
C ALA A 42 -42.79 43.65 23.41
N ALA A 43 -43.09 44.14 22.20
CA ALA A 43 -42.68 43.49 20.96
C ALA A 43 -41.12 43.48 20.81
N ALA A 44 -40.46 44.61 21.14
CA ALA A 44 -39.02 44.71 21.11
C ALA A 44 -38.32 43.75 22.09
N LEU A 45 -38.84 43.66 23.33
CA LEU A 45 -38.33 42.75 24.33
C LEU A 45 -38.51 41.29 23.88
N SER A 46 -39.66 40.94 23.37
CA SER A 46 -39.97 39.58 22.87
C SER A 46 -39.12 39.22 21.66
N PHE A 47 -38.87 40.16 20.76
CA PHE A 47 -37.95 40.01 19.61
C PHE A 47 -36.49 39.79 20.05
N LEU A 48 -36.04 40.51 21.08
CA LEU A 48 -34.73 40.33 21.66
C LEU A 48 -34.55 38.94 22.28
N LEU A 49 -35.54 38.45 23.00
CA LEU A 49 -35.55 37.08 23.56
C LEU A 49 -35.53 36.02 22.44
N LEU A 50 -36.34 36.18 21.41
CA LEU A 50 -36.38 35.23 20.27
C LEU A 50 -35.01 35.20 19.57
N THR A 51 -34.39 36.38 19.33
CA THR A 51 -33.07 36.47 18.71
C THR A 51 -31.99 35.82 19.58
N ALA A 52 -32.03 36.00 20.89
CA ALA A 52 -31.12 35.36 21.80
C ALA A 52 -31.22 33.83 21.75
N VAL A 53 -32.44 33.29 21.74
CA VAL A 53 -32.66 31.83 21.58
C VAL A 53 -32.13 31.32 20.24
N LEU A 54 -32.41 32.02 19.15
CA LEU A 54 -31.91 31.65 17.82
C LEU A 54 -30.38 31.68 17.71
N ILE A 55 -29.75 32.66 18.38
CA ILE A 55 -28.26 32.76 18.43
C ILE A 55 -27.72 31.58 19.23
N ILE A 56 -28.26 31.26 20.39
CA ILE A 56 -27.84 30.11 21.20
C ILE A 56 -27.97 28.81 20.41
N ASP A 57 -29.09 28.61 19.76
CA ASP A 57 -29.33 27.44 18.92
C ASP A 57 -28.38 27.36 17.74
N PHE A 58 -28.07 28.50 17.12
CA PHE A 58 -27.09 28.57 16.02
C PHE A 58 -25.67 28.22 16.48
N VAL A 59 -25.23 28.76 17.62
CA VAL A 59 -23.90 28.43 18.19
C VAL A 59 -23.80 26.95 18.52
N ARG A 60 -24.82 26.37 19.16
CA ARG A 60 -24.89 24.93 19.46
C ARG A 60 -24.85 24.08 18.20
N GLU A 61 -25.63 24.41 17.18
CA GLU A 61 -25.67 23.68 15.92
C GLU A 61 -24.33 23.76 15.16
N LYS A 62 -23.66 24.93 15.19
CA LYS A 62 -22.33 25.11 14.60
C LYS A 62 -21.28 24.26 15.30
N GLN A 63 -21.30 24.17 16.63
CA GLN A 63 -20.41 23.30 17.40
C GLN A 63 -20.63 21.83 17.06
N ARG A 64 -21.88 21.38 17.05
CA ARG A 64 -22.25 20.00 16.68
C ARG A 64 -21.89 19.64 15.24
N SER A 65 -22.04 20.58 14.29
CA SER A 65 -21.60 20.37 12.91
C SER A 65 -20.09 20.16 12.83
N SER A 66 -19.32 20.97 13.58
CA SER A 66 -17.86 20.81 13.61
C SER A 66 -17.41 19.49 14.24
N GLU A 67 -18.10 19.02 15.28
CA GLU A 67 -17.83 17.73 15.91
C GLU A 67 -18.18 16.56 15.00
N ARG A 68 -19.32 16.66 14.28
CA ARG A 68 -19.71 15.66 13.24
C ARG A 68 -18.71 15.60 12.10
N ASP A 69 -18.22 16.74 11.61
CA ASP A 69 -17.23 16.79 10.52
C ASP A 69 -15.89 16.19 10.97
N ARG A 70 -15.48 16.39 12.22
CA ARG A 70 -14.30 15.74 12.81
C ARG A 70 -14.50 14.23 12.95
N ALA A 71 -15.65 13.80 13.48
CA ALA A 71 -15.98 12.39 13.61
C ALA A 71 -16.03 11.68 12.24
N LEU A 72 -16.56 12.34 11.19
CA LEU A 72 -16.57 11.81 9.83
C LEU A 72 -15.17 11.65 9.24
N SER A 73 -14.26 12.56 9.54
CA SER A 73 -12.87 12.45 9.08
C SER A 73 -12.06 11.38 9.84
N ALA A 74 -12.46 11.08 11.08
CA ALA A 74 -11.82 10.08 11.95
C ALA A 74 -12.51 8.69 11.92
N ILE A 75 -13.59 8.54 11.17
CA ILE A 75 -14.49 7.37 11.26
C ILE A 75 -13.81 6.04 10.94
N LEU A 76 -12.72 6.05 10.14
CA LEU A 76 -11.94 4.86 9.81
C LEU A 76 -11.00 4.43 10.94
N SER A 77 -10.62 5.34 11.85
CA SER A 77 -9.68 5.06 12.96
C SER A 77 -10.33 5.13 14.35
N GLU A 78 -11.43 5.88 14.49
CA GLU A 78 -12.01 6.21 15.81
C GLU A 78 -13.54 6.08 15.86
N TRP A 79 -14.13 5.10 15.16
CA TRP A 79 -15.58 4.86 15.18
C TRP A 79 -16.15 4.62 16.59
N ARG A 80 -15.29 4.35 17.59
CA ARG A 80 -15.65 4.18 19.00
C ARG A 80 -15.83 5.50 19.76
N SER A 81 -15.32 6.62 19.23
CA SER A 81 -15.37 7.95 19.89
C SER A 81 -16.42 8.86 19.23
N LEU A 82 -17.66 8.37 19.07
CA LEU A 82 -18.76 9.18 18.59
C LEU A 82 -19.23 10.18 19.65
N PRO A 83 -19.65 11.41 19.27
CA PRO A 83 -20.22 12.39 20.20
C PRO A 83 -21.48 11.83 20.90
N GLU A 84 -21.84 12.33 22.09
CA GLU A 84 -23.05 11.92 22.79
C GLU A 84 -24.30 12.10 21.92
N ALA A 85 -25.15 11.05 21.88
CA ALA A 85 -26.40 11.09 21.15
C ALA A 85 -27.40 12.01 21.87
N ASN A 86 -28.05 12.88 21.10
CA ASN A 86 -29.03 13.83 21.63
C ASN A 86 -30.46 13.52 21.20
N SER A 87 -30.66 12.43 20.47
CA SER A 87 -31.98 11.93 20.05
C SER A 87 -31.95 10.43 19.91
N LEU A 88 -33.11 9.78 20.02
CA LEU A 88 -33.28 8.34 19.77
C LEU A 88 -32.76 7.93 18.39
N ALA A 89 -33.00 8.75 17.37
CA ALA A 89 -32.48 8.47 16.02
C ALA A 89 -30.95 8.51 15.95
N GLU A 90 -30.30 9.45 16.63
CA GLU A 90 -28.83 9.50 16.71
C GLU A 90 -28.28 8.29 17.48
N GLU A 91 -28.93 7.85 18.54
CA GLU A 91 -28.61 6.65 19.30
C GLU A 91 -28.67 5.38 18.43
N ASP A 92 -29.74 5.25 17.63
CA ASP A 92 -29.93 4.12 16.72
C ASP A 92 -28.87 4.12 15.60
N TYR A 93 -28.53 5.29 15.04
CA TYR A 93 -27.42 5.40 14.07
C TYR A 93 -26.06 5.05 14.68
N GLN A 94 -25.81 5.46 15.92
CA GLN A 94 -24.58 5.10 16.64
C GLN A 94 -24.49 3.60 16.89
N LYS A 95 -25.59 2.94 17.27
CA LYS A 95 -25.64 1.47 17.40
C LYS A 95 -25.36 0.77 16.06
N MET A 96 -25.92 1.28 14.95
CA MET A 96 -25.63 0.74 13.62
C MET A 96 -24.15 0.91 13.24
N ILE A 97 -23.55 2.08 13.47
CA ILE A 97 -22.14 2.35 13.20
C ILE A 97 -21.26 1.43 14.05
N ALA A 98 -21.55 1.31 15.33
CA ALA A 98 -20.82 0.43 16.25
C ALA A 98 -20.90 -1.04 15.81
N SER A 99 -22.08 -1.51 15.39
CA SER A 99 -22.26 -2.87 14.87
C SER A 99 -21.48 -3.10 13.58
N LEU A 100 -21.54 -2.16 12.64
CA LEU A 100 -20.77 -2.24 11.38
C LEU A 100 -19.27 -2.19 11.63
N GLY A 101 -18.79 -1.31 12.53
CA GLY A 101 -17.40 -1.21 12.92
C GLY A 101 -16.88 -2.50 13.54
N ALA A 102 -17.64 -3.07 14.47
CA ALA A 102 -17.30 -4.36 15.09
C ALA A 102 -17.27 -5.51 14.07
N GLN A 103 -18.19 -5.51 13.09
CA GLN A 103 -18.21 -6.50 12.03
C GLN A 103 -17.02 -6.34 11.08
N MET A 104 -16.64 -5.10 10.72
CA MET A 104 -15.44 -4.83 9.93
C MET A 104 -14.19 -5.30 10.65
N GLU A 105 -14.00 -4.95 11.93
CA GLU A 105 -12.85 -5.41 12.73
C GLU A 105 -12.78 -6.93 12.77
N ARG A 106 -13.93 -7.60 12.96
CA ARG A 106 -13.97 -9.05 12.95
C ARG A 106 -13.57 -9.66 11.61
N LEU A 107 -14.10 -9.16 10.49
CA LEU A 107 -13.78 -9.63 9.16
C LEU A 107 -12.30 -9.39 8.80
N THR A 108 -11.75 -8.25 9.22
CA THR A 108 -10.33 -7.93 9.03
C THR A 108 -9.46 -8.90 9.84
N ALA A 109 -9.79 -9.11 11.12
CA ALA A 109 -9.07 -10.05 11.97
C ALA A 109 -9.16 -11.51 11.46
N GLU A 110 -10.32 -11.94 10.97
CA GLU A 110 -10.48 -13.28 10.36
C GLU A 110 -9.63 -13.40 9.07
N ALA A 111 -9.62 -12.38 8.21
CA ALA A 111 -8.80 -12.35 7.00
C ALA A 111 -7.29 -12.36 7.31
N ASP A 112 -6.86 -11.61 8.33
CA ASP A 112 -5.47 -11.57 8.78
C ASP A 112 -5.04 -12.91 9.39
N ALA A 113 -5.91 -13.55 10.18
CA ALA A 113 -5.66 -14.87 10.75
C ALA A 113 -5.53 -15.93 9.65
N GLU A 114 -6.46 -15.98 8.69
CA GLU A 114 -6.42 -16.93 7.56
C GLU A 114 -5.13 -16.72 6.72
N ARG A 115 -4.74 -15.47 6.54
CA ARG A 115 -3.50 -15.13 5.84
C ARG A 115 -2.27 -15.57 6.62
N GLN A 116 -2.26 -15.44 7.96
CA GLN A 116 -1.15 -15.88 8.79
C GLN A 116 -1.05 -17.42 8.77
N ASP A 117 -2.16 -18.12 8.88
CA ASP A 117 -2.21 -19.58 8.75
C ASP A 117 -1.64 -20.06 7.40
N MET A 118 -1.97 -19.34 6.31
CA MET A 118 -1.42 -19.63 5.00
C MET A 118 0.10 -19.40 4.95
N LEU A 119 0.62 -18.35 5.56
CA LEU A 119 2.06 -18.07 5.67
C LEU A 119 2.78 -19.19 6.43
N ASP A 120 2.23 -19.62 7.56
CA ASP A 120 2.80 -20.67 8.39
C ASP A 120 2.79 -22.00 7.65
N TYR A 121 1.69 -22.36 6.99
CA TYR A 121 1.58 -23.56 6.17
C TYR A 121 2.64 -23.57 5.05
N PHE A 122 2.76 -22.51 4.29
CA PHE A 122 3.75 -22.45 3.21
C PHE A 122 5.19 -22.44 3.74
N THR A 123 5.44 -21.88 4.90
CA THR A 123 6.77 -21.93 5.54
C THR A 123 7.16 -23.36 5.87
N VAL A 124 6.27 -24.13 6.48
CA VAL A 124 6.49 -25.56 6.75
C VAL A 124 6.67 -26.33 5.43
N TRP A 125 5.77 -26.12 4.46
CA TRP A 125 5.82 -26.81 3.17
C TRP A 125 7.16 -26.59 2.43
N VAL A 126 7.70 -25.38 2.46
CA VAL A 126 9.02 -25.09 1.87
C VAL A 126 10.13 -25.85 2.58
N HIS A 127 10.11 -25.93 3.90
CA HIS A 127 11.08 -26.73 4.64
C HIS A 127 11.00 -28.22 4.29
N GLU A 128 9.79 -28.75 4.14
CA GLU A 128 9.57 -30.15 3.74
C GLU A 128 10.03 -30.45 2.31
N ILE A 129 9.93 -29.48 1.38
CA ILE A 129 10.43 -29.64 0.01
C ILE A 129 11.96 -29.48 -0.07
N LYS A 130 12.56 -28.56 0.70
CA LYS A 130 14.02 -28.38 0.71
C LYS A 130 14.77 -29.64 1.17
N THR A 131 14.17 -30.43 2.05
CA THR A 131 14.77 -31.68 2.56
C THR A 131 15.01 -32.72 1.46
N PRO A 132 14.01 -33.16 0.65
CA PRO A 132 14.24 -34.10 -0.44
C PRO A 132 15.14 -33.52 -1.53
N ILE A 133 15.09 -32.20 -1.78
CA ILE A 133 16.01 -31.52 -2.70
C ILE A 133 17.46 -31.68 -2.22
N ALA A 134 17.74 -31.43 -0.93
CA ALA A 134 19.08 -31.60 -0.37
C ALA A 134 19.56 -33.07 -0.48
N VAL A 135 18.66 -34.04 -0.25
CA VAL A 135 18.98 -35.47 -0.42
C VAL A 135 19.31 -35.81 -1.87
N MET A 136 18.53 -35.26 -2.84
CA MET A 136 18.79 -35.45 -4.27
C MET A 136 20.14 -34.83 -4.66
N ARG A 137 20.46 -33.65 -4.16
CA ARG A 137 21.76 -32.99 -4.37
C ARG A 137 22.93 -33.82 -3.87
N LEU A 138 22.80 -34.43 -2.68
CA LEU A 138 23.84 -35.32 -2.15
C LEU A 138 24.04 -36.58 -3.02
N LYS A 139 22.94 -37.14 -3.55
CA LYS A 139 23.02 -38.31 -4.47
C LYS A 139 23.58 -37.97 -5.86
N LEU A 140 23.54 -36.71 -6.25
CA LEU A 140 24.05 -36.20 -7.53
C LEU A 140 25.45 -35.62 -7.41
N SER A 141 26.16 -35.87 -6.29
CA SER A 141 27.51 -35.33 -6.04
C SER A 141 28.62 -35.95 -6.89
N ASP A 142 28.35 -37.07 -7.55
CA ASP A 142 29.31 -37.69 -8.47
C ASP A 142 29.41 -36.89 -9.76
N ASP A 143 30.63 -36.67 -10.21
CA ASP A 143 30.94 -35.75 -11.34
C ASP A 143 30.67 -36.38 -12.72
N THR A 144 29.40 -36.70 -12.99
CA THR A 144 28.96 -37.14 -14.30
C THR A 144 28.16 -36.05 -15.02
N PRO A 145 28.22 -35.95 -16.36
CA PRO A 145 27.46 -34.92 -17.12
C PRO A 145 25.96 -34.96 -16.85
N GLU A 146 25.40 -36.17 -16.64
CA GLU A 146 23.96 -36.34 -16.34
C GLU A 146 23.61 -35.84 -14.94
N HIS A 147 24.48 -36.09 -13.95
CA HIS A 147 24.32 -35.58 -12.58
C HIS A 147 24.44 -34.06 -12.55
N HIS A 148 25.33 -33.48 -13.35
CA HIS A 148 25.47 -32.03 -13.45
C HIS A 148 24.21 -31.36 -13.99
N ALA A 149 23.61 -31.91 -15.05
CA ALA A 149 22.34 -31.41 -15.61
C ALA A 149 21.19 -31.51 -14.59
N LEU A 150 21.10 -32.62 -13.85
CA LEU A 150 20.09 -32.81 -12.82
C LEU A 150 20.28 -31.84 -11.63
N ALA A 151 21.54 -31.55 -11.24
CA ALA A 151 21.85 -30.59 -10.20
C ALA A 151 21.41 -29.17 -10.57
N ILE A 152 21.53 -28.77 -11.84
CA ILE A 152 21.04 -27.48 -12.34
C ILE A 152 19.50 -27.39 -12.24
N GLU A 153 18.77 -28.44 -12.64
CA GLU A 153 17.30 -28.45 -12.54
C GLU A 153 16.86 -28.46 -11.07
N LEU A 154 17.57 -29.14 -10.20
CA LEU A 154 17.30 -29.16 -8.76
C LEU A 154 17.46 -27.74 -8.15
N GLN A 155 18.54 -27.04 -8.51
CA GLN A 155 18.75 -25.64 -8.13
C GLN A 155 17.64 -24.71 -8.66
N ARG A 156 17.06 -25.04 -9.82
CA ARG A 156 15.93 -24.31 -10.38
C ARG A 156 14.66 -24.51 -9.54
N ILE A 157 14.42 -25.73 -9.07
CA ILE A 157 13.30 -26.04 -8.17
C ILE A 157 13.47 -25.27 -6.83
N GLU A 158 14.66 -25.30 -6.24
CA GLU A 158 14.95 -24.54 -5.00
C GLU A 158 14.60 -23.05 -5.17
N ARG A 159 15.00 -22.45 -6.29
CA ARG A 159 14.68 -21.04 -6.59
C ARG A 159 13.18 -20.77 -6.72
N TYR A 160 12.42 -21.67 -7.32
CA TYR A 160 10.96 -21.51 -7.39
C TYR A 160 10.32 -21.60 -6.01
N VAL A 161 10.79 -22.48 -5.16
CA VAL A 161 10.33 -22.61 -3.78
C VAL A 161 10.63 -21.33 -2.99
N ASP A 162 11.84 -20.80 -3.09
CA ASP A 162 12.22 -19.54 -2.43
C ASP A 162 11.39 -18.35 -2.96
N MET A 163 11.11 -18.32 -4.26
CA MET A 163 10.28 -17.29 -4.90
C MET A 163 8.84 -17.32 -4.35
N VAL A 164 8.25 -18.48 -4.16
CA VAL A 164 6.91 -18.63 -3.56
C VAL A 164 6.89 -18.11 -2.14
N LEU A 165 7.91 -18.46 -1.32
CA LEU A 165 8.03 -17.91 0.04
C LEU A 165 8.14 -16.38 0.07
N GLN A 166 8.97 -15.82 -0.80
CA GLN A 166 9.12 -14.37 -0.90
C GLN A 166 7.80 -13.70 -1.29
N TYR A 167 7.08 -14.27 -2.27
CA TYR A 167 5.77 -13.78 -2.69
C TYR A 167 4.78 -13.73 -1.54
N ILE A 168 4.71 -14.78 -0.75
CA ILE A 168 3.79 -14.88 0.38
C ILE A 168 4.17 -13.87 1.47
N ARG A 169 5.45 -13.74 1.79
CA ARG A 169 5.96 -12.81 2.82
C ARG A 169 5.78 -11.34 2.46
N ILE A 170 5.95 -10.94 1.20
CA ILE A 170 5.77 -9.55 0.74
C ILE A 170 4.36 -9.02 1.07
N GLY A 171 3.40 -9.91 1.09
CA GLY A 171 2.01 -9.53 1.40
C GLY A 171 1.66 -9.51 2.89
N SER A 172 2.54 -9.85 3.84
CA SER A 172 2.21 -9.86 5.28
C SER A 172 2.43 -8.49 5.91
N GLU A 173 1.48 -8.02 6.72
CA GLU A 173 1.59 -6.76 7.47
C GLU A 173 2.64 -6.84 8.58
N THR A 174 3.05 -8.07 8.97
CA THR A 174 4.07 -8.36 9.98
C THR A 174 5.48 -8.45 9.41
N ASN A 175 5.79 -7.72 8.31
CA ASN A 175 7.16 -7.63 7.83
C ASN A 175 7.98 -6.75 8.78
N ASP A 176 8.56 -7.36 9.81
CA ASP A 176 9.57 -6.71 10.64
C ASP A 176 10.82 -6.45 9.77
N LEU A 177 10.88 -5.24 9.18
CA LEU A 177 12.03 -4.80 8.41
C LEU A 177 13.21 -4.57 9.35
N VAL A 178 14.33 -5.21 9.09
CA VAL A 178 15.59 -5.00 9.79
C VAL A 178 16.43 -4.01 8.99
N ILE A 179 16.16 -2.73 9.20
CA ILE A 179 16.89 -1.65 8.51
C ILE A 179 18.25 -1.46 9.17
N GLN A 180 19.30 -1.66 8.40
CA GLN A 180 20.70 -1.52 8.84
C GLN A 180 21.59 -0.97 7.72
N GLU A 181 22.74 -0.46 8.08
CA GLU A 181 23.76 -0.09 7.10
C GLU A 181 24.43 -1.35 6.54
N CYS A 182 24.41 -1.53 5.23
CA CYS A 182 24.91 -2.70 4.53
C CYS A 182 25.95 -2.27 3.49
N SER A 183 27.03 -3.05 3.35
CA SER A 183 27.98 -2.88 2.24
C SER A 183 27.29 -3.30 0.93
N LEU A 184 27.18 -2.35 0.01
CA LEU A 184 26.60 -2.62 -1.30
C LEU A 184 27.39 -3.66 -2.08
N ASP A 185 28.72 -3.57 -2.00
CA ASP A 185 29.64 -4.49 -2.67
C ASP A 185 29.49 -5.93 -2.18
N GLU A 186 29.29 -6.13 -0.87
CA GLU A 186 29.05 -7.47 -0.30
C GLU A 186 27.75 -8.07 -0.80
N LEU A 187 26.66 -7.31 -0.79
CA LEU A 187 25.35 -7.75 -1.29
C LEU A 187 25.42 -8.14 -2.77
N ILE A 188 26.09 -7.31 -3.59
CA ILE A 188 26.26 -7.58 -5.02
C ILE A 188 27.09 -8.84 -5.23
N ARG A 189 28.24 -8.97 -4.55
CA ARG A 189 29.13 -10.14 -4.68
C ARG A 189 28.44 -11.44 -4.25
N GLU A 190 27.63 -11.38 -3.19
CA GLU A 190 26.86 -12.55 -2.75
C GLU A 190 25.84 -12.98 -3.81
N SER A 191 25.06 -12.05 -4.37
CA SER A 191 24.08 -12.34 -5.43
C SER A 191 24.75 -12.86 -6.71
N VAL A 192 25.87 -12.27 -7.13
CA VAL A 192 26.66 -12.76 -8.28
C VAL A 192 27.19 -14.17 -8.02
N ARG A 193 27.71 -14.45 -6.81
CA ARG A 193 28.24 -15.78 -6.44
C ARG A 193 27.14 -16.86 -6.49
N LYS A 194 25.93 -16.57 -6.05
CA LYS A 194 24.78 -17.49 -6.14
C LYS A 194 24.46 -17.87 -7.59
N LEU A 195 24.69 -16.96 -8.54
CA LEU A 195 24.39 -17.15 -9.96
C LEU A 195 25.62 -17.54 -10.81
N ALA A 196 26.82 -17.64 -10.19
CA ALA A 196 28.07 -17.93 -10.88
C ALA A 196 28.02 -19.18 -11.79
N PRO A 197 27.40 -20.32 -11.40
CA PRO A 197 27.31 -21.49 -12.28
C PRO A 197 26.59 -21.18 -13.60
N GLN A 198 25.57 -20.33 -13.58
CA GLN A 198 24.80 -19.97 -14.77
C GLN A 198 25.56 -18.98 -15.67
N PHE A 199 26.31 -18.04 -15.08
CA PHE A 199 27.23 -17.18 -15.83
C PHE A 199 28.29 -17.98 -16.55
N VAL A 200 28.87 -18.98 -15.88
CA VAL A 200 29.90 -19.88 -16.47
C VAL A 200 29.30 -20.74 -17.56
N GLU A 201 28.14 -21.38 -17.33
CA GLU A 201 27.45 -22.22 -18.31
C GLU A 201 27.18 -21.47 -19.61
N LYS A 202 26.67 -20.22 -19.50
CA LYS A 202 26.37 -19.35 -20.66
C LYS A 202 27.56 -18.56 -21.18
N ARG A 203 28.74 -18.68 -20.55
CA ARG A 203 29.96 -17.90 -20.87
C ARG A 203 29.71 -16.39 -20.90
N LEU A 204 28.88 -15.89 -19.97
CA LEU A 204 28.59 -14.48 -19.83
C LEU A 204 29.68 -13.80 -18.98
N GLN A 205 30.12 -12.62 -19.42
CA GLN A 205 31.00 -11.78 -18.63
C GLN A 205 30.21 -11.03 -17.55
N VAL A 206 30.76 -10.95 -16.33
CA VAL A 206 30.26 -10.07 -15.27
C VAL A 206 31.24 -8.93 -15.11
N VAL A 207 30.78 -7.71 -15.37
CA VAL A 207 31.57 -6.49 -15.20
C VAL A 207 31.07 -5.78 -13.96
N PHE A 208 31.84 -5.79 -12.90
CA PHE A 208 31.54 -5.13 -11.64
C PHE A 208 32.78 -4.42 -11.10
N ALA A 209 32.71 -3.10 -11.00
CA ALA A 209 33.72 -2.30 -10.30
C ALA A 209 33.22 -2.05 -8.86
N PRO A 210 34.06 -2.26 -7.83
CA PRO A 210 33.73 -1.95 -6.45
C PRO A 210 33.20 -0.52 -6.32
N THR A 211 32.11 -0.37 -5.57
CA THR A 211 31.45 0.93 -5.38
C THR A 211 31.94 1.65 -4.13
N GLU A 212 32.47 0.89 -3.15
CA GLU A 212 32.83 1.35 -1.80
C GLU A 212 31.67 2.08 -1.09
N ALA A 213 30.45 1.83 -1.54
CA ALA A 213 29.23 2.46 -1.03
C ALA A 213 28.55 1.58 -0.01
N SER A 214 27.88 2.23 0.96
CA SER A 214 26.91 1.61 1.85
C SER A 214 25.49 2.06 1.53
N VAL A 215 24.52 1.24 1.88
CA VAL A 215 23.09 1.52 1.76
C VAL A 215 22.39 1.17 3.06
N VAL A 216 21.51 2.05 3.55
CA VAL A 216 20.68 1.80 4.73
C VAL A 216 19.40 1.13 4.25
N THR A 217 19.29 -0.18 4.49
CA THR A 217 18.20 -1.01 3.96
C THR A 217 18.05 -2.31 4.75
N ASP A 218 17.03 -3.09 4.41
CA ASP A 218 16.95 -4.49 4.80
C ASP A 218 17.74 -5.36 3.81
N ALA A 219 18.85 -5.95 4.29
CA ALA A 219 19.77 -6.75 3.47
C ALA A 219 19.10 -7.91 2.75
N LYS A 220 18.11 -8.55 3.39
CA LYS A 220 17.39 -9.70 2.84
C LYS A 220 16.51 -9.28 1.65
N TRP A 221 15.73 -8.21 1.79
CA TRP A 221 14.89 -7.70 0.71
C TRP A 221 15.71 -7.09 -0.42
N PHE A 222 16.79 -6.40 -0.09
CA PHE A 222 17.71 -5.87 -1.11
C PHE A 222 18.38 -6.99 -1.91
N SER A 223 18.89 -8.05 -1.23
CA SER A 223 19.41 -9.25 -1.92
C SER A 223 18.36 -9.93 -2.79
N CYS A 224 17.10 -10.00 -2.35
CA CYS A 224 16.01 -10.52 -3.16
C CYS A 224 15.87 -9.75 -4.50
N ILE A 225 15.93 -8.42 -4.45
CA ILE A 225 15.88 -7.59 -5.66
C ILE A 225 17.06 -7.90 -6.58
N LEU A 226 18.28 -7.91 -6.05
CA LEU A 226 19.49 -8.21 -6.81
C LEU A 226 19.42 -9.60 -7.47
N ASP A 227 19.02 -10.62 -6.71
CA ASP A 227 18.90 -12.00 -7.20
C ASP A 227 17.91 -12.11 -8.37
N GLN A 228 16.77 -11.40 -8.31
CA GLN A 228 15.78 -11.38 -9.39
C GLN A 228 16.27 -10.63 -10.63
N LEU A 229 16.89 -9.46 -10.46
CA LEU A 229 17.40 -8.67 -11.57
C LEU A 229 18.56 -9.39 -12.28
N LEU A 230 19.53 -9.93 -11.53
CA LEU A 230 20.65 -10.70 -12.07
C LEU A 230 20.21 -12.00 -12.72
N SER A 231 19.23 -12.72 -12.12
CA SER A 231 18.66 -13.93 -12.72
C SER A 231 18.00 -13.63 -14.06
N ASN A 232 17.29 -12.50 -14.19
CA ASN A 232 16.72 -12.06 -15.46
C ASN A 232 17.80 -11.68 -16.46
N ALA A 233 18.81 -10.93 -16.07
CA ALA A 233 19.95 -10.59 -16.93
C ALA A 233 20.61 -11.85 -17.50
N VAL A 234 20.92 -12.86 -16.67
CA VAL A 234 21.47 -14.14 -17.13
C VAL A 234 20.49 -14.86 -18.06
N LYS A 235 19.19 -14.86 -17.72
CA LYS A 235 18.17 -15.58 -18.50
C LYS A 235 18.05 -15.04 -19.92
N TYR A 236 17.96 -13.72 -20.06
CA TYR A 236 17.65 -13.06 -21.32
C TYR A 236 18.88 -12.60 -22.12
N THR A 237 20.09 -12.88 -21.62
CA THR A 237 21.33 -12.65 -22.35
C THR A 237 21.86 -13.98 -22.88
N PRO A 238 21.76 -14.24 -24.19
CA PRO A 238 22.29 -15.46 -24.78
C PRO A 238 23.82 -15.46 -24.87
N ALA A 239 24.43 -14.29 -25.11
CA ALA A 239 25.87 -14.08 -25.15
C ALA A 239 26.20 -12.62 -24.86
N GLY A 240 27.37 -12.34 -24.27
CA GLY A 240 27.83 -10.98 -23.96
C GLY A 240 28.11 -10.77 -22.48
N ALA A 241 27.62 -9.69 -21.92
CA ALA A 241 27.98 -9.27 -20.56
C ALA A 241 26.78 -8.78 -19.74
N VAL A 242 26.92 -8.89 -18.42
CA VAL A 242 26.08 -8.21 -17.43
C VAL A 242 26.99 -7.23 -16.68
N THR A 243 26.63 -5.94 -16.71
CA THR A 243 27.39 -4.86 -16.08
C THR A 243 26.64 -4.34 -14.87
N ILE A 244 27.31 -4.26 -13.74
CA ILE A 244 26.77 -3.68 -12.52
C ILE A 244 27.59 -2.43 -12.23
N GLY A 245 26.91 -1.27 -12.15
CA GLY A 245 27.54 0.03 -11.97
C GLY A 245 26.82 0.87 -10.94
N MET A 246 27.55 1.80 -10.33
CA MET A 246 27.01 2.80 -9.42
C MET A 246 27.39 4.18 -9.92
N GLN A 247 26.41 5.04 -10.15
CA GLN A 247 26.64 6.43 -10.55
C GLN A 247 25.59 7.34 -9.92
N ASP A 248 26.03 8.45 -9.34
CA ASP A 248 25.15 9.47 -8.75
C ASP A 248 24.08 8.92 -7.77
N GLY A 249 24.47 7.94 -6.94
CA GLY A 249 23.57 7.29 -5.99
C GLY A 249 22.56 6.33 -6.63
N ARG A 250 22.77 5.93 -7.88
CA ARG A 250 21.94 4.97 -8.60
C ARG A 250 22.74 3.72 -8.92
N LEU A 251 22.23 2.58 -8.48
CA LEU A 251 22.77 1.28 -8.84
C LEU A 251 22.08 0.80 -10.11
N THR A 252 22.88 0.48 -11.13
CA THR A 252 22.40 -0.03 -12.42
C THR A 252 22.83 -1.46 -12.62
N ILE A 253 21.94 -2.29 -13.17
CA ILE A 253 22.22 -3.64 -13.63
C ILE A 253 21.82 -3.67 -15.10
N SER A 254 22.82 -3.74 -15.98
CA SER A 254 22.66 -3.68 -17.43
C SER A 254 23.05 -5.01 -18.06
N ASP A 255 22.26 -5.52 -18.98
CA ASP A 255 22.54 -6.70 -19.78
C ASP A 255 22.64 -6.35 -21.27
N THR A 256 23.39 -7.15 -22.02
CA THR A 256 23.50 -7.06 -23.49
C THR A 256 22.60 -8.10 -24.17
N GLY A 257 21.45 -8.37 -23.57
CA GLY A 257 20.52 -9.41 -24.02
C GLY A 257 19.58 -8.97 -25.13
N ILE A 258 18.49 -9.71 -25.25
CA ILE A 258 17.50 -9.51 -26.34
C ILE A 258 16.73 -8.20 -26.23
N GLY A 259 16.77 -7.54 -25.06
CA GLY A 259 15.97 -6.36 -24.76
C GLY A 259 14.47 -6.66 -24.59
N ILE A 260 13.70 -5.60 -24.30
CA ILE A 260 12.27 -5.61 -24.01
C ILE A 260 11.57 -4.71 -25.03
N ALA A 261 10.47 -5.18 -25.61
CA ALA A 261 9.68 -4.39 -26.54
C ALA A 261 9.05 -3.17 -25.83
N PRO A 262 8.95 -2.01 -26.49
CA PRO A 262 8.39 -0.79 -25.89
C PRO A 262 6.97 -0.97 -25.33
N GLU A 263 6.15 -1.79 -25.99
CA GLU A 263 4.80 -2.14 -25.53
C GLU A 263 4.77 -3.01 -24.28
N ASP A 264 5.83 -3.83 -24.04
CA ASP A 264 5.95 -4.69 -22.87
C ASP A 264 6.53 -3.94 -21.66
N LEU A 265 7.39 -2.94 -21.89
CA LEU A 265 8.16 -2.25 -20.86
C LEU A 265 7.32 -1.67 -19.69
N PRO A 266 6.16 -1.06 -19.92
CA PRO A 266 5.30 -0.57 -18.83
C PRO A 266 4.73 -1.70 -17.95
N ARG A 267 4.69 -2.93 -18.47
CA ARG A 267 3.99 -4.07 -17.88
C ARG A 267 4.89 -5.13 -17.26
N ILE A 268 6.21 -5.02 -17.44
CA ILE A 268 7.18 -6.04 -16.97
C ILE A 268 7.13 -6.28 -15.46
N PHE A 269 6.62 -5.31 -14.69
CA PHE A 269 6.44 -5.41 -13.24
C PHE A 269 5.03 -5.88 -12.83
N GLU A 270 4.13 -6.16 -13.77
CA GLU A 270 2.80 -6.72 -13.48
C GLU A 270 2.92 -8.21 -13.09
N LYS A 271 2.05 -8.65 -12.16
CA LYS A 271 1.99 -10.04 -11.69
C LYS A 271 1.68 -11.01 -12.83
N GLY A 272 2.57 -11.99 -13.04
CA GLY A 272 2.36 -13.04 -14.05
C GLY A 272 2.61 -12.59 -15.49
N TYR A 273 3.12 -11.37 -15.72
CA TYR A 273 3.42 -10.89 -17.05
C TYR A 273 4.71 -11.52 -17.60
N THR A 274 4.66 -12.07 -18.81
CA THR A 274 5.79 -12.81 -19.41
C THR A 274 6.25 -12.26 -20.75
N GLY A 275 5.65 -11.19 -21.29
CA GLY A 275 5.96 -10.62 -22.59
C GLY A 275 5.88 -11.62 -23.76
N MET A 276 6.13 -11.17 -24.97
CA MET A 276 6.17 -12.06 -26.17
C MET A 276 7.32 -13.07 -26.10
N ASN A 277 8.47 -12.68 -25.56
CA ASN A 277 9.67 -13.53 -25.48
C ASN A 277 9.55 -14.67 -24.44
N GLY A 278 8.73 -14.50 -23.41
CA GLY A 278 8.47 -15.54 -22.41
C GLY A 278 7.52 -16.65 -22.90
N ARG A 279 6.81 -16.42 -24.00
CA ARG A 279 5.90 -17.40 -24.62
C ARG A 279 6.59 -18.33 -25.61
N LEU A 280 7.73 -17.92 -26.19
CA LEU A 280 8.36 -18.58 -27.33
C LEU A 280 9.50 -19.55 -27.00
N GLY A 281 9.96 -19.67 -25.73
CA GLY A 281 11.09 -20.58 -25.50
C GLY A 281 11.41 -21.00 -24.06
N GLN A 282 11.34 -20.13 -23.09
CA GLN A 282 11.59 -20.48 -21.70
C GLN A 282 10.38 -20.10 -20.84
N LYS A 283 9.65 -21.11 -20.36
CA LYS A 283 8.53 -20.92 -19.43
C LYS A 283 8.99 -20.09 -18.23
N SER A 284 8.59 -18.81 -18.21
CA SER A 284 8.78 -17.92 -17.06
C SER A 284 7.49 -17.79 -16.28
N SER A 285 7.56 -17.77 -14.97
CA SER A 285 6.40 -17.60 -14.10
C SER A 285 5.79 -16.18 -14.17
N GLY A 286 6.56 -15.19 -14.70
CA GLY A 286 6.20 -13.77 -14.65
C GLY A 286 6.16 -13.18 -13.25
N LEU A 287 6.75 -13.87 -12.26
CA LEU A 287 6.75 -13.42 -10.86
C LEU A 287 8.03 -12.71 -10.44
N GLY A 288 9.17 -12.96 -11.11
CA GLY A 288 10.47 -12.45 -10.67
C GLY A 288 10.56 -10.92 -10.61
N LEU A 289 10.25 -10.22 -11.71
CA LEU A 289 10.27 -8.74 -11.72
C LEU A 289 9.16 -8.13 -10.87
N TYR A 290 8.00 -8.77 -10.81
CA TYR A 290 6.93 -8.36 -9.90
C TYR A 290 7.40 -8.40 -8.43
N LEU A 291 8.09 -9.47 -8.01
CA LEU A 291 8.66 -9.61 -6.66
C LEU A 291 9.76 -8.58 -6.40
N ALA A 292 10.67 -8.38 -7.38
CA ALA A 292 11.70 -7.34 -7.28
C ALA A 292 11.07 -5.95 -7.06
N LYS A 293 10.01 -5.61 -7.82
CA LYS A 293 9.31 -4.33 -7.68
C LYS A 293 8.63 -4.21 -6.32
N LYS A 294 7.93 -5.24 -5.87
CA LYS A 294 7.27 -5.27 -4.56
C LYS A 294 8.26 -5.17 -3.40
N ALA A 295 9.40 -5.88 -3.49
CA ALA A 295 10.47 -5.77 -2.49
C ALA A 295 11.09 -4.35 -2.48
N ALA A 296 11.30 -3.75 -3.64
CA ALA A 296 11.79 -2.38 -3.78
C ALA A 296 10.82 -1.36 -3.18
N ASP A 297 9.53 -1.50 -3.45
CA ASP A 297 8.48 -0.65 -2.86
C ASP A 297 8.42 -0.82 -1.32
N LEU A 298 8.58 -2.05 -0.80
CA LEU A 298 8.58 -2.35 0.63
C LEU A 298 9.72 -1.66 1.39
N ILE A 299 10.92 -1.62 0.80
CA ILE A 299 12.09 -0.95 1.39
C ILE A 299 12.27 0.49 0.88
N ALA A 300 11.23 1.05 0.24
CA ALA A 300 11.16 2.42 -0.27
C ALA A 300 12.31 2.81 -1.25
N ILE A 301 12.82 1.85 -2.04
CA ILE A 301 13.84 2.08 -3.07
C ILE A 301 13.17 2.08 -4.46
N PRO A 302 13.16 3.20 -5.20
CA PRO A 302 12.60 3.25 -6.54
C PRO A 302 13.33 2.31 -7.51
N LEU A 303 12.59 1.42 -8.20
CA LEU A 303 13.09 0.53 -9.24
C LEU A 303 12.48 0.93 -10.58
N THR A 304 13.33 1.22 -11.56
CA THR A 304 12.95 1.55 -12.94
C THR A 304 13.68 0.66 -13.94
N ALA A 305 13.20 0.64 -15.19
CA ALA A 305 13.80 -0.14 -16.26
C ALA A 305 13.79 0.67 -17.56
N GLU A 306 14.87 0.56 -18.32
CA GLU A 306 15.03 1.06 -19.67
C GLU A 306 15.52 -0.09 -20.55
N SER A 307 15.04 -0.18 -21.79
CA SER A 307 15.43 -1.28 -22.67
C SER A 307 15.28 -0.93 -24.14
N THR A 308 16.13 -1.53 -24.95
CA THR A 308 16.05 -1.45 -26.41
C THR A 308 16.18 -2.86 -26.98
N VAL A 309 15.25 -3.25 -27.84
CA VAL A 309 15.25 -4.57 -28.49
C VAL A 309 16.55 -4.79 -29.28
N GLY A 310 17.20 -5.93 -29.04
CA GLY A 310 18.47 -6.29 -29.68
C GLY A 310 19.70 -5.62 -29.10
N VAL A 311 19.57 -4.72 -28.14
CA VAL A 311 20.69 -4.04 -27.46
C VAL A 311 20.85 -4.54 -26.03
N GLY A 312 19.73 -4.67 -25.28
CA GLY A 312 19.70 -5.13 -23.91
C GLY A 312 18.77 -4.30 -23.02
N SER A 313 18.84 -4.55 -21.71
CA SER A 313 18.03 -3.87 -20.70
C SER A 313 18.90 -3.33 -19.57
N THR A 314 18.45 -2.23 -18.96
CA THR A 314 19.06 -1.62 -17.79
C THR A 314 18.02 -1.41 -16.71
N PHE A 315 18.23 -2.03 -15.56
CA PHE A 315 17.43 -1.83 -14.37
C PHE A 315 18.16 -0.90 -13.41
N THR A 316 17.45 0.10 -12.87
CA THR A 316 18.04 1.13 -12.00
C THR A 316 17.33 1.14 -10.66
N LEU A 317 18.13 1.02 -9.58
CA LEU A 317 17.71 1.22 -8.19
C LEU A 317 18.21 2.59 -7.74
N ASP A 318 17.32 3.49 -7.37
CA ASP A 318 17.66 4.83 -6.88
C ASP A 318 17.92 4.76 -5.36
N LEU A 319 19.19 4.80 -4.96
CA LEU A 319 19.61 4.67 -3.56
C LEU A 319 19.81 6.03 -2.88
N ARG A 320 19.48 7.14 -3.56
CA ARG A 320 19.56 8.46 -2.96
C ARG A 320 18.49 8.58 -1.87
N GLN A 321 18.92 8.69 -0.63
CA GLN A 321 18.03 8.96 0.48
C GLN A 321 17.35 10.32 0.27
N LYS A 322 16.02 10.37 0.40
CA LYS A 322 15.26 11.62 0.48
C LYS A 322 15.30 12.18 1.89
#